data_196f9343f7e614a9b2cce75e9f067ba7
#
_entry.id   196f9343f7e614a9b2cce75e9f067ba7
#
_cell.length_a   1.000
_cell.length_b   1.000
_cell.length_c   1.000
_cell.angle_alpha   90.00
_cell.angle_beta   90.00
_cell.angle_gamma   90.00
#
_symmetry.space_group_name_H-M   'P 1'
#
loop_
_entity.id
_entity.type
_entity.pdbx_description
1 polymer ?
#
loop_
_entity_poly.entity_id
_entity_poly.type
_entity_poly.pdbx_seq_one_letter_code
_entity_poly.pdbx_strand_id
1 'polypeptide(L)'
;MAGKVITKWTGDLGFDSLVTGHHVVMDGDSEFGGNDTGPRPKPLLLAALTGCSGMDVVSILKKMQVKEYDFEMEADGESTEEHPVVYHTITVTYKFSGENLPVDKIVKAVSLSTEKYCGVNAMLQQSAKVITRITVNGSEVKS
;
A
#
# COMPACT_ATOMS: atom_id res chain seq x y z
N MET A 1 19.63 8.38 3.47
CA MET A 1 19.84 7.57 2.28
C MET A 1 18.93 8.06 1.16
N ALA A 2 19.49 8.33 0.00
CA ALA A 2 18.73 8.79 -1.14
C ALA A 2 18.26 7.60 -1.98
N GLY A 3 17.03 7.68 -2.46
CA GLY A 3 16.51 6.71 -3.39
C GLY A 3 16.57 7.25 -4.81
N LYS A 4 17.05 6.45 -5.76
CA LYS A 4 17.07 6.80 -7.16
C LYS A 4 16.36 5.73 -7.95
N VAL A 5 15.47 6.15 -8.83
CA VAL A 5 14.76 5.28 -9.76
C VAL A 5 15.10 5.74 -11.17
N ILE A 6 15.46 4.80 -12.03
CA ILE A 6 15.72 5.09 -13.45
C ILE A 6 14.60 4.43 -14.24
N THR A 7 13.87 5.22 -15.00
CA THR A 7 12.72 4.76 -15.76
C THR A 7 12.99 4.96 -17.25
N LYS A 8 12.89 3.87 -18.02
CA LYS A 8 13.11 3.88 -19.46
C LYS A 8 11.81 3.63 -20.21
N TRP A 9 11.61 4.38 -21.26
CA TRP A 9 10.49 4.18 -22.18
C TRP A 9 10.74 2.92 -23.01
N THR A 10 9.73 2.05 -23.11
CA THR A 10 9.83 0.78 -23.83
C THR A 10 8.95 0.73 -25.08
N GLY A 11 8.33 1.84 -25.45
CA GLY A 11 7.46 1.97 -26.60
C GLY A 11 6.02 2.25 -26.20
N ASP A 12 5.27 2.90 -27.05
CA ASP A 12 3.87 3.31 -26.78
C ASP A 12 3.74 3.99 -25.41
N LEU A 13 3.02 3.40 -24.45
CA LEU A 13 2.88 3.93 -23.10
C LEU A 13 3.66 3.11 -22.07
N GLY A 14 4.51 2.20 -22.53
CA GLY A 14 5.27 1.32 -21.65
C GLY A 14 6.50 1.97 -21.06
N PHE A 15 6.75 1.70 -19.79
CA PHE A 15 7.95 2.14 -19.07
C PHE A 15 8.45 1.03 -18.17
N ASP A 16 9.76 0.93 -18.04
CA ASP A 16 10.41 -0.02 -17.16
C ASP A 16 11.26 0.75 -16.16
N SER A 17 10.92 0.65 -14.89
CA SER A 17 11.63 1.33 -13.81
C SER A 17 12.53 0.37 -13.06
N LEU A 18 13.77 0.77 -12.87
CA LEU A 18 14.73 0.04 -12.04
C LEU A 18 14.63 0.61 -10.62
N VAL A 19 14.12 -0.19 -9.69
CA VAL A 19 13.85 0.22 -8.33
C VAL A 19 14.56 -0.73 -7.37
N THR A 20 15.57 -0.24 -6.65
CA THR A 20 16.40 -1.05 -5.74
C THR A 20 16.87 -2.38 -6.35
N GLY A 21 17.29 -2.34 -7.61
CA GLY A 21 17.80 -3.51 -8.34
C GLY A 21 16.73 -4.39 -8.96
N HIS A 22 15.46 -3.99 -8.89
CA HIS A 22 14.32 -4.75 -9.45
C HIS A 22 13.62 -3.96 -10.53
N HIS A 23 13.03 -4.68 -11.48
CA HIS A 23 12.27 -4.06 -12.56
C HIS A 23 10.79 -3.95 -12.18
N VAL A 24 10.26 -2.75 -12.33
CA VAL A 24 8.82 -2.48 -12.18
C VAL A 24 8.32 -1.95 -13.51
N VAL A 25 7.56 -2.76 -14.23
CA VAL A 25 7.01 -2.40 -15.53
C VAL A 25 5.67 -1.72 -15.35
N MET A 26 5.47 -0.60 -16.04
CA MET A 26 4.20 0.13 -16.03
C MET A 26 3.73 0.30 -17.47
N ASP A 27 2.43 0.31 -17.68
CA ASP A 27 1.87 0.51 -19.01
C ASP A 27 0.48 1.13 -18.89
N GLY A 28 -0.04 1.55 -20.02
CA GLY A 28 -1.39 2.05 -20.12
C GLY A 28 -2.37 0.99 -20.59
N ASP A 29 -3.65 1.33 -20.48
CA ASP A 29 -4.73 0.52 -21.01
C ASP A 29 -4.65 0.47 -22.54
N SER A 30 -5.00 -0.67 -23.14
CA SER A 30 -5.00 -0.81 -24.59
C SER A 30 -5.96 0.16 -25.28
N GLU A 31 -7.05 0.53 -24.61
CA GLU A 31 -8.01 1.51 -25.11
C GLU A 31 -7.37 2.88 -25.32
N PHE A 32 -6.33 3.24 -24.57
CA PHE A 32 -5.69 4.54 -24.61
C PHE A 32 -4.29 4.51 -25.25
N GLY A 33 -3.96 3.45 -25.95
CA GLY A 33 -2.69 3.36 -26.67
C GLY A 33 -1.60 2.56 -25.97
N GLY A 34 -1.92 1.95 -24.83
CA GLY A 34 -1.02 1.04 -24.15
C GLY A 34 -1.18 -0.39 -24.62
N ASN A 35 -0.39 -1.28 -24.05
CA ASN A 35 -0.45 -2.72 -24.36
C ASN A 35 -0.75 -3.57 -23.13
N ASP A 36 -1.08 -2.93 -22.02
CA ASP A 36 -1.44 -3.58 -20.75
C ASP A 36 -0.39 -4.62 -20.29
N THR A 37 0.87 -4.27 -20.46
CA THR A 37 1.99 -5.15 -20.06
C THR A 37 2.38 -4.96 -18.60
N GLY A 38 1.76 -4.02 -17.91
CA GLY A 38 2.00 -3.75 -16.49
C GLY A 38 0.90 -2.87 -15.92
N PRO A 39 0.93 -2.64 -14.61
CA PRO A 39 -0.08 -1.80 -13.96
C PRO A 39 0.04 -0.34 -14.38
N ARG A 40 -1.04 0.42 -14.14
CA ARG A 40 -1.04 1.87 -14.27
C ARG A 40 -0.21 2.47 -13.14
N PRO A 41 0.45 3.62 -13.39
CA PRO A 41 1.36 4.20 -12.38
C PRO A 41 0.68 4.62 -11.08
N LYS A 42 -0.48 5.28 -11.16
CA LYS A 42 -1.12 5.84 -9.96
C LYS A 42 -1.48 4.78 -8.91
N PRO A 43 -2.06 3.61 -9.27
CA PRO A 43 -2.31 2.56 -8.27
C PRO A 43 -1.06 1.99 -7.61
N LEU A 44 0.12 2.18 -8.18
CA LEU A 44 1.37 1.78 -7.54
C LEU A 44 1.64 2.57 -6.26
N LEU A 45 1.05 3.76 -6.11
CA LEU A 45 1.10 4.51 -4.85
C LEU A 45 0.38 3.73 -3.74
N LEU A 46 -0.73 3.08 -4.09
CA LEU A 46 -1.47 2.25 -3.14
C LEU A 46 -0.69 0.98 -2.78
N ALA A 47 -0.03 0.38 -3.77
CA ALA A 47 0.83 -0.78 -3.54
C ALA A 47 2.02 -0.40 -2.65
N ALA A 48 2.62 0.78 -2.89
CA ALA A 48 3.71 1.27 -2.05
C ALA A 48 3.25 1.50 -0.61
N LEU A 49 2.06 2.07 -0.44
CA LEU A 49 1.49 2.31 0.88
C LEU A 49 1.27 1.00 1.64
N THR A 50 0.61 0.03 1.02
CA THR A 50 0.33 -1.25 1.67
C THR A 50 1.61 -2.04 1.93
N GLY A 51 2.55 -2.05 0.99
CA GLY A 51 3.83 -2.72 1.17
C GLY A 51 4.63 -2.12 2.32
N CYS A 52 4.74 -0.80 2.35
CA CYS A 52 5.49 -0.10 3.40
C CYS A 52 4.88 -0.35 4.79
N SER A 53 3.58 -0.13 4.92
CA SER A 53 2.89 -0.35 6.19
C SER A 53 2.85 -1.83 6.56
N GLY A 54 2.63 -2.72 5.60
CA GLY A 54 2.60 -4.16 5.84
C GLY A 54 3.92 -4.68 6.38
N MET A 55 5.04 -4.23 5.82
CA MET A 55 6.37 -4.62 6.32
C MET A 55 6.57 -4.18 7.77
N ASP A 56 6.15 -2.97 8.11
CA ASP A 56 6.19 -2.49 9.49
C ASP A 56 5.38 -3.39 10.42
N VAL A 57 4.14 -3.66 10.03
CA VAL A 57 3.20 -4.42 10.86
C VAL A 57 3.73 -5.83 11.13
N VAL A 58 4.17 -6.56 10.10
CA VAL A 58 4.68 -7.92 10.31
C VAL A 58 5.98 -7.93 11.11
N SER A 59 6.82 -6.92 10.92
CA SER A 59 8.06 -6.78 11.70
C SER A 59 7.75 -6.54 13.18
N ILE A 60 6.80 -5.66 13.48
CA ILE A 60 6.39 -5.34 14.84
C ILE A 60 5.73 -6.56 15.50
N LEU A 61 4.82 -7.25 14.79
CA LEU A 61 4.16 -8.44 15.30
C LEU A 61 5.18 -9.55 15.62
N LYS A 62 6.20 -9.69 14.79
CA LYS A 62 7.28 -10.66 15.04
C LYS A 62 8.00 -10.33 16.35
N LYS A 63 8.29 -9.06 16.61
CA LYS A 63 8.91 -8.62 17.86
C LYS A 63 8.01 -8.85 19.06
N MET A 64 6.70 -8.77 18.85
CA MET A 64 5.71 -9.07 19.88
C MET A 64 5.44 -10.57 20.04
N GLN A 65 6.16 -11.40 19.28
CA GLN A 65 6.03 -12.87 19.28
C GLN A 65 4.66 -13.36 18.78
N VAL A 66 4.06 -12.62 17.86
CA VAL A 66 2.86 -13.04 17.14
C VAL A 66 3.31 -13.56 15.79
N LYS A 67 3.10 -14.84 15.52
CA LYS A 67 3.70 -15.50 14.35
C LYS A 67 2.73 -16.26 13.46
N GLU A 68 1.61 -16.71 13.99
CA GLU A 68 0.68 -17.57 13.25
C GLU A 68 -0.59 -16.84 12.89
N TYR A 69 -0.61 -16.31 11.67
CA TYR A 69 -1.75 -15.61 11.12
C TYR A 69 -1.61 -15.50 9.61
N ASP A 70 -2.72 -15.33 8.93
CA ASP A 70 -2.73 -14.89 7.55
C ASP A 70 -3.03 -13.40 7.54
N PHE A 71 -2.45 -12.70 6.58
CA PHE A 71 -2.54 -11.24 6.52
C PHE A 71 -2.68 -10.78 5.08
N GLU A 72 -3.70 -9.99 4.84
CA GLU A 72 -3.95 -9.36 3.55
C GLU A 72 -4.30 -7.91 3.79
N MET A 73 -3.96 -7.05 2.86
CA MET A 73 -4.31 -5.64 2.93
C MET A 73 -5.03 -5.22 1.67
N GLU A 74 -5.97 -4.31 1.84
CA GLU A 74 -6.67 -3.70 0.72
C GLU A 74 -6.53 -2.19 0.85
N ALA A 75 -6.14 -1.53 -0.23
CA ALA A 75 -6.13 -0.07 -0.28
C ALA A 75 -7.08 0.37 -1.38
N ASP A 76 -8.10 1.12 -1.00
CA ASP A 76 -9.09 1.65 -1.92
C ASP A 76 -8.91 3.17 -2.02
N GLY A 77 -8.57 3.66 -3.21
CA GLY A 77 -8.37 5.08 -3.46
C GLY A 77 -9.54 5.68 -4.21
N GLU A 78 -10.17 6.67 -3.60
CA GLU A 78 -11.22 7.44 -4.25
C GLU A 78 -10.61 8.66 -4.91
N SER A 79 -10.87 8.81 -6.21
CA SER A 79 -10.24 9.85 -7.03
C SER A 79 -11.12 11.07 -7.22
N THR A 80 -10.49 12.23 -7.43
CA THR A 80 -11.16 13.44 -7.85
C THR A 80 -11.66 13.27 -9.30
N GLU A 81 -12.59 14.11 -9.72
CA GLU A 81 -13.15 14.06 -11.08
C GLU A 81 -12.38 14.93 -12.06
N GLU A 82 -11.83 16.04 -11.61
CA GLU A 82 -11.13 16.98 -12.47
C GLU A 82 -9.62 16.74 -12.50
N HIS A 83 -9.00 17.08 -13.60
CA HIS A 83 -7.54 17.01 -13.74
C HIS A 83 -6.85 18.11 -12.94
N PRO A 84 -5.75 17.79 -12.29
CA PRO A 84 -5.13 16.46 -12.21
C PRO A 84 -5.95 15.53 -11.31
N VAL A 85 -6.22 14.32 -11.81
CA VAL A 85 -6.97 13.32 -11.06
C VAL A 85 -6.08 12.71 -9.98
N VAL A 86 -6.45 12.95 -8.74
CA VAL A 86 -5.66 12.46 -7.58
C VAL A 86 -6.56 11.69 -6.62
N TYR A 87 -5.95 10.88 -5.78
CA TYR A 87 -6.70 10.26 -4.68
C TYR A 87 -6.95 11.31 -3.61
N HIS A 88 -8.21 11.56 -3.28
CA HIS A 88 -8.57 12.44 -2.16
C HIS A 88 -8.78 11.68 -0.86
N THR A 89 -9.16 10.40 -0.95
CA THR A 89 -9.40 9.55 0.22
C THR A 89 -8.87 8.15 -0.10
N ILE A 90 -8.06 7.61 0.81
CA ILE A 90 -7.51 6.26 0.69
C ILE A 90 -7.92 5.49 1.94
N THR A 91 -8.65 4.39 1.75
CA THR A 91 -9.05 3.51 2.85
C THR A 91 -8.17 2.27 2.81
N VAL A 92 -7.39 2.06 3.88
CA VAL A 92 -6.52 0.89 4.01
C VAL A 92 -7.14 -0.06 5.04
N THR A 93 -7.45 -1.26 4.62
CA THR A 93 -7.99 -2.30 5.49
C THR A 93 -6.92 -3.36 5.72
N TYR A 94 -6.58 -3.58 6.98
CA TYR A 94 -5.64 -4.61 7.42
C TYR A 94 -6.44 -5.82 7.83
N LYS A 95 -6.36 -6.91 7.07
CA LYS A 95 -7.20 -8.10 7.24
C LYS A 95 -6.38 -9.24 7.80
N PHE A 96 -6.66 -9.62 9.04
CA PHE A 96 -5.98 -10.73 9.71
C PHE A 96 -6.93 -11.89 9.90
N SER A 97 -6.42 -13.10 9.75
CA SER A 97 -7.18 -14.32 10.05
C SER A 97 -6.27 -15.35 10.73
N GLY A 98 -6.86 -16.14 11.60
CA GLY A 98 -6.15 -17.16 12.36
C GLY A 98 -6.84 -17.48 13.67
N GLU A 99 -6.26 -18.42 14.41
CA GLU A 99 -6.80 -18.84 15.71
C GLU A 99 -6.18 -18.03 16.86
N ASN A 100 -7.02 -17.64 17.80
CA ASN A 100 -6.58 -16.97 19.04
C ASN A 100 -5.70 -15.76 18.81
N LEU A 101 -6.06 -14.93 17.85
CA LEU A 101 -5.24 -13.77 17.49
C LEU A 101 -5.31 -12.71 18.61
N PRO A 102 -4.14 -12.18 19.01
CA PRO A 102 -4.09 -11.14 20.04
C PRO A 102 -4.45 -9.78 19.44
N VAL A 103 -5.72 -9.44 19.50
CA VAL A 103 -6.28 -8.22 18.89
C VAL A 103 -5.55 -6.97 19.37
N ASP A 104 -5.25 -6.87 20.66
CA ASP A 104 -4.55 -5.70 21.22
C ASP A 104 -3.19 -5.48 20.56
N LYS A 105 -2.45 -6.56 20.33
CA LYS A 105 -1.13 -6.48 19.68
C LYS A 105 -1.26 -6.10 18.21
N ILE A 106 -2.27 -6.63 17.53
CA ILE A 106 -2.54 -6.28 16.12
C ILE A 106 -2.86 -4.79 16.01
N VAL A 107 -3.77 -4.29 16.84
CA VAL A 107 -4.13 -2.87 16.85
C VAL A 107 -2.90 -2.01 17.14
N LYS A 108 -2.08 -2.41 18.10
CA LYS A 108 -0.86 -1.68 18.46
C LYS A 108 0.14 -1.65 17.31
N ALA A 109 0.33 -2.77 16.62
CA ALA A 109 1.26 -2.84 15.49
C ALA A 109 0.81 -1.94 14.34
N VAL A 110 -0.48 -1.93 14.02
CA VAL A 110 -1.04 -1.07 12.98
C VAL A 110 -0.89 0.41 13.37
N SER A 111 -1.21 0.77 14.61
CA SER A 111 -1.06 2.14 15.09
C SER A 111 0.38 2.64 15.00
N LEU A 112 1.34 1.79 15.38
CA LEU A 112 2.75 2.17 15.31
C LEU A 112 3.19 2.42 13.87
N SER A 113 2.73 1.61 12.94
CA SER A 113 3.04 1.83 11.53
C SER A 113 2.45 3.14 11.02
N THR A 114 1.16 3.35 11.24
CA THR A 114 0.45 4.51 10.68
C THR A 114 0.85 5.83 11.33
N GLU A 115 1.18 5.83 12.61
CA GLU A 115 1.49 7.04 13.34
C GLU A 115 2.98 7.37 13.41
N LYS A 116 3.85 6.37 13.24
CA LYS A 116 5.27 6.57 13.50
C LYS A 116 6.21 6.10 12.40
N TYR A 117 5.98 4.93 11.82
CA TYR A 117 7.02 4.30 10.99
C TYR A 117 6.80 4.33 9.48
N CYS A 118 5.58 4.32 8.99
CA CYS A 118 5.34 4.25 7.55
C CYS A 118 5.56 5.61 6.87
N GLY A 119 6.70 5.74 6.20
CA GLY A 119 7.03 6.98 5.49
C GLY A 119 6.07 7.28 4.33
N VAL A 120 5.61 6.25 3.62
CA VAL A 120 4.67 6.43 2.53
C VAL A 120 3.34 6.97 3.05
N ASN A 121 2.85 6.42 4.17
CA ASN A 121 1.63 6.92 4.80
C ASN A 121 1.79 8.39 5.20
N ALA A 122 2.93 8.74 5.80
CA ALA A 122 3.20 10.12 6.20
C ALA A 122 3.17 11.08 5.00
N MET A 123 3.73 10.66 3.86
CA MET A 123 3.71 11.49 2.66
C MET A 123 2.31 11.60 2.07
N LEU A 124 1.58 10.50 1.96
CA LEU A 124 0.25 10.51 1.34
C LEU A 124 -0.78 11.26 2.19
N GLN A 125 -0.62 11.28 3.51
CA GLN A 125 -1.48 12.08 4.40
C GLN A 125 -1.40 13.58 4.13
N GLN A 126 -0.35 14.04 3.49
CA GLN A 126 -0.19 15.47 3.15
C GLN A 126 -1.18 15.91 2.07
N SER A 127 -1.63 14.96 1.24
CA SER A 127 -2.48 15.28 0.08
C SER A 127 -3.82 14.55 0.07
N ALA A 128 -3.97 13.51 0.88
CA ALA A 128 -5.18 12.70 0.92
C ALA A 128 -5.57 12.36 2.35
N LYS A 129 -6.86 12.11 2.56
CA LYS A 129 -7.34 11.56 3.83
C LYS A 129 -7.07 10.05 3.80
N VAL A 130 -6.29 9.55 4.74
CA VAL A 130 -6.00 8.12 4.85
C VAL A 130 -6.79 7.54 6.02
N ILE A 131 -7.68 6.61 5.72
CA ILE A 131 -8.55 5.94 6.70
C ILE A 131 -7.99 4.54 6.95
N THR A 132 -7.82 4.19 8.22
CA THR A 132 -7.32 2.87 8.64
C THR A 132 -8.45 2.03 9.17
N ARG A 133 -8.57 0.79 8.65
CA ARG A 133 -9.54 -0.20 9.14
C ARG A 133 -8.80 -1.50 9.40
N ILE A 134 -9.22 -2.21 10.44
CA ILE A 134 -8.63 -3.49 10.82
C ILE A 134 -9.75 -4.51 10.95
N THR A 135 -9.58 -5.68 10.34
CA THR A 135 -10.50 -6.80 10.54
C THR A 135 -9.73 -8.00 11.08
N VAL A 136 -10.36 -8.75 11.97
CA VAL A 136 -9.83 -10.00 12.50
C VAL A 136 -10.92 -11.06 12.29
N ASN A 137 -10.58 -12.08 11.48
CA ASN A 137 -11.52 -13.13 11.10
C ASN A 137 -12.84 -12.56 10.56
N GLY A 138 -12.74 -11.51 9.73
CA GLY A 138 -13.89 -10.89 9.08
C GLY A 138 -14.66 -9.86 9.91
N SER A 139 -14.33 -9.70 11.18
CA SER A 139 -14.99 -8.73 12.05
C SER A 139 -14.15 -7.49 12.24
N GLU A 140 -14.77 -6.33 12.07
CA GLU A 140 -14.05 -5.07 12.22
C GLU A 140 -13.67 -4.81 13.68
N VAL A 141 -12.45 -4.38 13.89
CA VAL A 141 -11.88 -4.08 15.21
C VAL A 141 -11.63 -2.58 15.28
N LYS A 142 -12.01 -1.96 16.38
CA LYS A 142 -11.75 -0.54 16.58
C LYS A 142 -10.33 -0.33 17.08
N SER A 143 -9.65 0.60 16.45
CA SER A 143 -8.29 1.00 16.83
C SER A 143 -8.28 2.06 17.92
#